data_70d920c67482f7026b2fd294ea264dc5
#
_entry.id   70d920c67482f7026b2fd294ea264dc5
#
_cell.length_a   1.000
_cell.length_b   1.000
_cell.length_c   1.000
_cell.angle_alpha   90.00
_cell.angle_beta   90.00
_cell.angle_gamma   90.00
#
_symmetry.space_group_name_H-M   'P 1'
#
loop_
_entity.id
_entity.type
_entity.pdbx_description
1 polymer ?
#
loop_
_entity_poly.entity_id
_entity_poly.type
_entity_poly.pdbx_seq_one_letter_code
_entity_poly.pdbx_strand_id
1 'polypeptide(L)'
;MSFELTRREFLAAGVGALAPCARVDDGQDETIVDIHQHTHYAARTDYTLVEHQRTMGITRTVLLPAGSKLGLDADCYGNDSVVALAREFPDAFVYFANEVPDIPEAKSVLEKYLRKGACGIGEQKFPVDCDSTAIELVAQIAGHFHVPVLLHFQHNKYNTNYLRFHKILEKYPKVNFIGHAQTFWGNIDKDHVQETLYPKSRVVPGGYTDKLLSDYPNMYGDLSAGSGLNALRRDEDHARAFLLRHRKKLMYGSDCDDHVGTGSTCSGSECLATLHAMVTDRRALADILAGNARRVIRGLMM
;
A
#
# COMPACT_ATOMS: atom_id res chain seq x y z
N MET A 1 -10.94 -32.56 -56.20
CA MET A 1 -11.87 -32.68 -55.07
C MET A 1 -11.11 -32.30 -53.83
N SER A 2 -11.26 -31.06 -53.40
CA SER A 2 -10.65 -30.53 -52.18
C SER A 2 -11.64 -30.67 -51.04
N PHE A 3 -11.30 -31.37 -49.99
CA PHE A 3 -12.08 -31.44 -48.77
C PHE A 3 -11.60 -30.34 -47.81
N GLU A 4 -12.41 -29.33 -47.61
CA GLU A 4 -12.26 -28.35 -46.54
C GLU A 4 -12.82 -28.96 -45.25
N LEU A 5 -11.92 -29.18 -44.26
CA LEU A 5 -12.32 -29.56 -42.91
C LEU A 5 -12.70 -28.31 -42.14
N THR A 6 -13.90 -28.25 -41.55
CA THR A 6 -14.41 -27.16 -40.76
C THR A 6 -13.78 -27.09 -39.38
N ARG A 7 -13.68 -25.88 -38.81
CA ARG A 7 -13.08 -25.57 -37.51
C ARG A 7 -13.61 -26.35 -36.29
N ARG A 8 -14.54 -27.25 -36.47
CA ARG A 8 -15.15 -28.05 -35.39
C ARG A 8 -14.55 -29.45 -35.19
N GLU A 9 -13.71 -29.93 -36.10
CA GLU A 9 -13.20 -31.32 -36.03
C GLU A 9 -11.74 -31.44 -35.48
N PHE A 10 -11.13 -30.34 -35.02
CA PHE A 10 -9.76 -30.34 -34.50
C PHE A 10 -9.64 -30.40 -32.98
N LEU A 11 -10.74 -30.65 -32.24
CA LEU A 11 -10.77 -30.65 -30.76
C LEU A 11 -11.18 -31.99 -30.13
N ALA A 12 -10.77 -33.12 -30.73
CA ALA A 12 -10.99 -34.42 -30.15
C ALA A 12 -9.80 -35.36 -30.28
N ALA A 13 -8.67 -35.06 -29.57
CA ALA A 13 -7.71 -36.09 -29.20
C ALA A 13 -6.80 -35.57 -28.06
N GLY A 14 -6.99 -36.09 -26.88
CA GLY A 14 -5.93 -36.35 -25.89
C GLY A 14 -5.55 -35.22 -24.95
N VAL A 15 -6.33 -34.98 -23.89
CA VAL A 15 -5.79 -34.36 -22.67
C VAL A 15 -6.27 -35.18 -21.46
N GLY A 16 -5.28 -35.74 -20.76
CA GLY A 16 -5.49 -36.37 -19.46
C GLY A 16 -6.10 -35.37 -18.48
N ALA A 17 -7.15 -35.79 -17.77
CA ALA A 17 -7.89 -35.01 -16.81
C ALA A 17 -7.00 -34.61 -15.62
N LEU A 18 -6.47 -33.38 -15.63
CA LEU A 18 -6.19 -32.66 -14.41
C LEU A 18 -7.55 -32.17 -13.88
N ALA A 19 -7.97 -32.71 -12.73
CA ALA A 19 -9.19 -32.25 -12.07
C ALA A 19 -9.09 -30.73 -11.83
N PRO A 20 -10.06 -29.92 -12.27
CA PRO A 20 -10.09 -28.52 -11.90
C PRO A 20 -10.33 -28.46 -10.40
N CYS A 21 -9.41 -27.84 -9.67
CA CYS A 21 -9.67 -27.37 -8.34
C CYS A 21 -10.92 -26.48 -8.43
N ALA A 22 -12.05 -26.97 -7.95
CA ALA A 22 -13.31 -26.25 -7.99
C ALA A 22 -13.13 -24.95 -7.19
N ARG A 23 -12.97 -23.82 -7.89
CA ARG A 23 -13.28 -22.52 -7.33
C ARG A 23 -14.79 -22.58 -7.02
N VAL A 24 -15.12 -22.56 -5.75
CA VAL A 24 -16.48 -22.21 -5.32
C VAL A 24 -16.60 -20.72 -5.60
N ASP A 25 -17.18 -20.42 -6.77
CA ASP A 25 -17.48 -19.07 -7.22
C ASP A 25 -18.76 -18.63 -6.49
N ASP A 26 -18.62 -17.90 -5.41
CA ASP A 26 -19.75 -17.31 -4.66
C ASP A 26 -20.35 -16.08 -5.38
N GLY A 27 -19.96 -15.79 -6.61
CA GLY A 27 -20.60 -14.76 -7.46
C GLY A 27 -20.48 -13.30 -6.96
N GLN A 28 -19.65 -13.02 -5.97
CA GLN A 28 -19.31 -11.66 -5.57
C GLN A 28 -17.88 -11.37 -5.99
N ASP A 29 -17.71 -10.44 -6.92
CA ASP A 29 -16.38 -9.93 -7.28
C ASP A 29 -15.65 -9.45 -6.02
N GLU A 30 -14.46 -9.98 -5.78
CA GLU A 30 -13.64 -9.61 -4.63
C GLU A 30 -13.26 -8.14 -4.74
N THR A 31 -13.59 -7.36 -3.72
CA THR A 31 -13.20 -5.95 -3.69
C THR A 31 -11.77 -5.81 -3.19
N ILE A 32 -10.89 -5.25 -4.02
CA ILE A 32 -9.49 -4.98 -3.70
C ILE A 32 -9.23 -3.48 -3.79
N VAL A 33 -8.76 -2.89 -2.70
CA VAL A 33 -8.32 -1.50 -2.63
C VAL A 33 -6.79 -1.48 -2.54
N ASP A 34 -6.15 -0.90 -3.54
CA ASP A 34 -4.72 -0.61 -3.52
C ASP A 34 -4.48 0.77 -2.90
N ILE A 35 -3.90 0.82 -1.70
CA ILE A 35 -3.70 2.10 -1.00
C ILE A 35 -2.41 2.83 -1.38
N HIS A 36 -1.60 2.28 -2.32
CA HIS A 36 -0.28 2.83 -2.61
C HIS A 36 0.09 2.71 -4.08
N GLN A 37 -0.15 3.79 -4.84
CA GLN A 37 0.34 3.91 -6.21
C GLN A 37 0.73 5.36 -6.54
N HIS A 38 1.59 5.50 -7.55
CA HIS A 38 2.12 6.77 -7.99
C HIS A 38 1.83 7.00 -9.49
N THR A 39 1.56 8.23 -9.88
CA THR A 39 1.55 8.64 -11.29
C THR A 39 2.97 8.80 -11.80
N HIS A 40 3.21 8.43 -13.05
CA HIS A 40 4.51 8.51 -13.72
C HIS A 40 5.63 7.68 -13.04
N TYR A 41 5.28 6.67 -12.25
CA TYR A 41 6.23 5.84 -11.54
C TYR A 41 7.17 5.13 -12.53
N ALA A 42 8.50 5.36 -12.43
CA ALA A 42 9.51 4.87 -13.37
C ALA A 42 9.12 5.14 -14.86
N ALA A 43 8.66 6.35 -15.15
CA ALA A 43 8.21 6.81 -16.47
C ALA A 43 6.96 6.07 -17.01
N ARG A 44 6.25 5.31 -16.19
CA ARG A 44 4.98 4.66 -16.57
C ARG A 44 3.90 5.70 -16.87
N THR A 45 3.23 5.59 -18.02
CA THR A 45 2.12 6.50 -18.38
C THR A 45 0.88 6.24 -17.51
N ASP A 46 0.01 7.24 -17.40
CA ASP A 46 -1.26 7.12 -16.68
C ASP A 46 -2.14 6.01 -17.29
N TYR A 47 -2.18 5.90 -18.62
CA TYR A 47 -2.89 4.81 -19.31
C TYR A 47 -2.35 3.42 -18.91
N THR A 48 -1.02 3.27 -18.88
CA THR A 48 -0.38 2.02 -18.47
C THR A 48 -0.69 1.71 -16.99
N LEU A 49 -0.75 2.73 -16.12
CA LEU A 49 -1.16 2.56 -14.74
C LEU A 49 -2.61 2.06 -14.64
N VAL A 50 -3.54 2.62 -15.39
CA VAL A 50 -4.94 2.18 -15.41
C VAL A 50 -5.05 0.70 -15.82
N GLU A 51 -4.36 0.30 -16.91
CA GLU A 51 -4.38 -1.09 -17.37
C GLU A 51 -3.69 -2.05 -16.39
N HIS A 52 -2.58 -1.62 -15.77
CA HIS A 52 -1.91 -2.37 -14.71
C HIS A 52 -2.86 -2.68 -13.53
N GLN A 53 -3.59 -1.67 -13.04
CA GLN A 53 -4.53 -1.84 -11.94
C GLN A 53 -5.72 -2.74 -12.34
N ARG A 54 -6.23 -2.61 -13.55
CA ARG A 54 -7.28 -3.50 -14.09
C ARG A 54 -6.80 -4.95 -14.18
N THR A 55 -5.58 -5.15 -14.68
CA THR A 55 -4.99 -6.50 -14.80
C THR A 55 -4.83 -7.18 -13.45
N MET A 56 -4.49 -6.41 -12.40
CA MET A 56 -4.44 -6.92 -11.03
C MET A 56 -5.81 -7.15 -10.38
N GLY A 57 -6.91 -6.75 -11.03
CA GLY A 57 -8.26 -6.85 -10.45
C GLY A 57 -8.53 -5.80 -9.37
N ILE A 58 -7.79 -4.70 -9.36
CA ILE A 58 -7.96 -3.63 -8.36
C ILE A 58 -9.27 -2.87 -8.62
N THR A 59 -10.09 -2.77 -7.57
CA THR A 59 -11.36 -2.05 -7.63
C THR A 59 -11.20 -0.53 -7.46
N ARG A 60 -10.34 -0.12 -6.54
CA ARG A 60 -10.04 1.31 -6.25
C ARG A 60 -8.57 1.47 -5.87
N THR A 61 -7.97 2.57 -6.25
CA THR A 61 -6.57 2.89 -5.96
C THR A 61 -6.44 4.25 -5.31
N VAL A 62 -5.57 4.37 -4.30
CA VAL A 62 -5.12 5.63 -3.72
C VAL A 62 -3.83 6.06 -4.42
N LEU A 63 -3.86 7.23 -5.06
CA LEU A 63 -2.69 7.83 -5.70
C LEU A 63 -1.95 8.71 -4.71
N LEU A 64 -0.65 8.49 -4.56
CA LEU A 64 0.25 9.22 -3.68
C LEU A 64 1.18 10.12 -4.51
N PRO A 65 1.07 11.45 -4.38
CA PRO A 65 1.91 12.38 -5.14
C PRO A 65 3.29 12.57 -4.51
N ALA A 66 4.26 12.98 -5.32
CA ALA A 66 5.52 13.52 -4.83
C ALA A 66 5.35 14.93 -4.23
N GLY A 67 6.30 15.35 -3.39
CA GLY A 67 6.41 16.75 -2.96
C GLY A 67 6.88 17.68 -4.11
N SER A 68 6.61 18.98 -4.01
CA SER A 68 6.89 19.94 -5.09
C SER A 68 8.37 20.20 -5.35
N LYS A 69 9.23 20.10 -4.32
CA LYS A 69 10.68 20.39 -4.43
C LYS A 69 11.54 19.15 -4.50
N LEU A 70 11.09 18.08 -3.86
CA LEU A 70 11.77 16.79 -3.88
C LEU A 70 10.78 15.78 -4.43
N GLY A 71 11.06 15.22 -5.60
CA GLY A 71 10.38 14.02 -6.07
C GLY A 71 10.64 12.86 -5.11
N LEU A 72 9.81 11.85 -5.16
CA LEU A 72 10.17 10.55 -4.59
C LEU A 72 11.34 9.99 -5.41
N ASP A 73 12.18 9.17 -4.81
CA ASP A 73 13.34 8.54 -5.50
C ASP A 73 12.97 7.77 -6.79
N ALA A 74 11.71 7.53 -7.01
CA ALA A 74 11.17 6.74 -8.12
C ALA A 74 10.62 7.57 -9.27
N ASP A 75 11.00 8.84 -9.39
CA ASP A 75 10.57 9.73 -10.48
C ASP A 75 9.04 9.77 -10.63
N CYS A 76 8.35 10.14 -9.57
CA CYS A 76 6.88 10.25 -9.52
C CYS A 76 6.43 11.69 -9.71
N TYR A 77 5.21 11.88 -10.23
CA TYR A 77 4.63 13.21 -10.39
C TYR A 77 3.97 13.74 -9.10
N GLY A 78 3.80 15.07 -9.05
CA GLY A 78 3.27 15.77 -7.89
C GLY A 78 1.74 15.83 -7.83
N ASN A 79 1.23 16.65 -6.91
CA ASN A 79 -0.20 16.74 -6.59
C ASN A 79 -1.14 16.99 -7.79
N ASP A 80 -0.78 17.81 -8.75
CA ASP A 80 -1.68 18.12 -9.87
C ASP A 80 -1.89 16.92 -10.80
N SER A 81 -0.92 16.00 -10.92
CA SER A 81 -1.07 14.81 -11.75
C SER A 81 -2.04 13.80 -11.14
N VAL A 82 -1.97 13.55 -9.84
CA VAL A 82 -2.92 12.66 -9.16
C VAL A 82 -4.35 13.22 -9.17
N VAL A 83 -4.49 14.56 -9.07
CA VAL A 83 -5.79 15.24 -9.24
C VAL A 83 -6.35 15.04 -10.64
N ALA A 84 -5.50 15.17 -11.68
CA ALA A 84 -5.92 15.01 -13.07
C ALA A 84 -6.42 13.58 -13.32
N LEU A 85 -5.62 12.58 -12.96
CA LEU A 85 -5.97 11.17 -13.15
C LEU A 85 -7.21 10.74 -12.36
N ALA A 86 -7.35 11.18 -11.10
CA ALA A 86 -8.54 10.88 -10.31
C ALA A 86 -9.81 11.58 -10.85
N ARG A 87 -9.69 12.71 -11.53
CA ARG A 87 -10.84 13.35 -12.22
C ARG A 87 -11.24 12.65 -13.50
N GLU A 88 -10.26 12.10 -14.21
CA GLU A 88 -10.51 11.34 -15.45
C GLU A 88 -11.15 9.99 -15.16
N PHE A 89 -10.74 9.32 -14.06
CA PHE A 89 -11.24 8.01 -13.65
C PHE A 89 -11.75 8.04 -12.20
N PRO A 90 -12.85 8.74 -11.89
CA PRO A 90 -13.31 8.99 -10.51
C PRO A 90 -13.77 7.72 -9.78
N ASP A 91 -14.18 6.69 -10.51
CA ASP A 91 -14.58 5.40 -9.94
C ASP A 91 -13.39 4.49 -9.64
N ALA A 92 -12.23 4.73 -10.25
CA ALA A 92 -11.02 3.93 -10.08
C ALA A 92 -10.04 4.54 -9.07
N PHE A 93 -9.94 5.88 -9.02
CA PHE A 93 -8.90 6.56 -8.24
C PHE A 93 -9.45 7.55 -7.23
N VAL A 94 -8.79 7.58 -6.07
CA VAL A 94 -8.78 8.69 -5.11
C VAL A 94 -7.33 9.11 -4.89
N TYR A 95 -7.06 10.22 -4.22
CA TYR A 95 -5.69 10.70 -4.06
C TYR A 95 -5.43 11.31 -2.68
N PHE A 96 -4.18 11.28 -2.29
CA PHE A 96 -3.65 12.00 -1.14
C PHE A 96 -3.03 13.34 -1.58
N ALA A 97 -2.76 14.21 -0.64
CA ALA A 97 -1.93 15.39 -0.80
C ALA A 97 -0.53 15.09 -0.26
N ASN A 98 0.51 15.68 -0.85
CA ASN A 98 1.86 15.57 -0.31
C ASN A 98 2.67 16.84 -0.51
N GLU A 99 3.60 17.11 0.43
CA GLU A 99 4.60 18.16 0.31
C GLU A 99 5.76 17.89 1.27
N VAL A 100 6.91 18.43 0.98
CA VAL A 100 8.09 18.44 1.85
C VAL A 100 7.71 19.13 3.16
N PRO A 101 7.72 18.44 4.31
CA PRO A 101 7.02 18.94 5.50
C PRO A 101 7.74 20.08 6.25
N ASP A 102 9.03 20.29 6.00
CA ASP A 102 9.88 21.28 6.67
C ASP A 102 10.11 22.56 5.84
N ILE A 103 9.41 22.74 4.70
CA ILE A 103 9.45 23.98 3.94
C ILE A 103 8.31 24.94 4.34
N PRO A 104 8.49 26.27 4.17
CA PRO A 104 7.50 27.27 4.55
C PRO A 104 6.13 27.06 3.89
N GLU A 105 6.10 26.56 2.66
CA GLU A 105 4.88 26.36 1.86
C GLU A 105 4.10 25.09 2.22
N ALA A 106 4.68 24.17 3.00
CA ALA A 106 4.12 22.85 3.28
C ALA A 106 2.65 22.92 3.72
N LYS A 107 2.33 23.76 4.71
CA LYS A 107 0.97 23.92 5.19
C LYS A 107 0.00 24.37 4.10
N SER A 108 0.36 25.41 3.36
CA SER A 108 -0.52 25.99 2.33
C SER A 108 -0.78 25.03 1.17
N VAL A 109 0.25 24.25 0.78
CA VAL A 109 0.14 23.24 -0.28
C VAL A 109 -0.75 22.09 0.18
N LEU A 110 -0.48 21.49 1.34
CA LEU A 110 -1.28 20.38 1.88
C LEU A 110 -2.74 20.78 2.02
N GLU A 111 -3.03 21.93 2.66
CA GLU A 111 -4.40 22.42 2.82
C GLU A 111 -5.10 22.69 1.48
N LYS A 112 -4.39 23.22 0.48
CA LYS A 112 -4.92 23.45 -0.88
C LYS A 112 -5.46 22.17 -1.47
N TYR A 113 -4.69 21.07 -1.44
CA TYR A 113 -5.11 19.82 -2.08
C TYR A 113 -6.12 19.04 -1.24
N LEU A 114 -6.08 19.14 0.10
CA LEU A 114 -7.12 18.61 0.97
C LEU A 114 -8.47 19.26 0.70
N ARG A 115 -8.51 20.59 0.52
CA ARG A 115 -9.74 21.31 0.09
C ARG A 115 -10.20 20.95 -1.32
N LYS A 116 -9.31 20.47 -2.19
CA LYS A 116 -9.65 19.95 -3.54
C LYS A 116 -10.16 18.51 -3.52
N GLY A 117 -10.18 17.83 -2.35
CA GLY A 117 -10.71 16.48 -2.22
C GLY A 117 -9.69 15.38 -1.93
N ALA A 118 -8.43 15.73 -1.63
CA ALA A 118 -7.48 14.74 -1.15
C ALA A 118 -8.00 14.08 0.14
N CYS A 119 -7.91 12.75 0.23
CA CYS A 119 -8.47 11.96 1.31
C CYS A 119 -7.41 11.43 2.31
N GLY A 120 -6.18 11.94 2.23
CA GLY A 120 -5.05 11.65 3.09
C GLY A 120 -3.86 12.56 2.81
N ILE A 121 -2.79 12.40 3.60
CA ILE A 121 -1.48 13.04 3.38
C ILE A 121 -0.43 11.94 3.24
N GLY A 122 0.38 11.98 2.17
CA GLY A 122 1.46 11.00 1.91
C GLY A 122 1.66 10.74 0.40
N GLU A 123 2.69 10.04 0.05
CA GLU A 123 3.64 9.34 0.91
C GLU A 123 4.64 10.34 1.50
N GLN A 124 4.66 10.50 2.84
CA GLN A 124 5.67 11.32 3.51
C GLN A 124 7.00 10.56 3.48
N LYS A 125 7.85 10.86 2.50
CA LYS A 125 9.12 10.21 2.22
C LYS A 125 10.23 11.28 2.14
N PHE A 126 10.50 11.89 3.29
CA PHE A 126 11.42 13.03 3.38
C PHE A 126 12.47 12.84 4.49
N PRO A 127 13.65 13.46 4.36
CA PRO A 127 14.78 13.29 5.29
C PRO A 127 14.59 14.08 6.58
N VAL A 128 13.53 13.79 7.32
CA VAL A 128 13.22 14.38 8.63
C VAL A 128 13.12 13.29 9.69
N ASP A 129 13.23 13.66 10.97
CA ASP A 129 12.94 12.71 12.06
C ASP A 129 11.45 12.46 12.17
N CYS A 130 11.07 11.21 12.45
CA CYS A 130 9.69 10.78 12.53
C CYS A 130 8.88 11.47 13.67
N ASP A 131 9.55 12.04 14.66
CA ASP A 131 8.96 12.81 15.76
C ASP A 131 9.34 14.31 15.71
N SER A 132 9.73 14.82 14.53
CA SER A 132 10.06 16.23 14.31
C SER A 132 8.83 17.14 14.31
N THR A 133 9.06 18.45 14.50
CA THR A 133 8.02 19.49 14.36
C THR A 133 7.41 19.52 12.95
N ALA A 134 8.15 19.09 11.92
CA ALA A 134 7.64 18.96 10.55
C ALA A 134 6.58 17.85 10.46
N ILE A 135 6.81 16.69 11.05
CA ILE A 135 5.81 15.61 11.12
C ILE A 135 4.65 15.98 12.03
N GLU A 136 4.91 16.73 13.12
CA GLU A 136 3.83 17.28 13.94
C GLU A 136 2.92 18.24 13.16
N LEU A 137 3.48 19.09 12.28
CA LEU A 137 2.68 19.95 11.40
C LEU A 137 1.78 19.12 10.47
N VAL A 138 2.30 18.07 9.86
CA VAL A 138 1.53 17.14 9.03
C VAL A 138 0.40 16.51 9.84
N ALA A 139 0.69 16.02 11.05
CA ALA A 139 -0.31 15.44 11.95
C ALA A 139 -1.40 16.44 12.36
N GLN A 140 -1.04 17.71 12.64
CA GLN A 140 -2.01 18.78 12.95
C GLN A 140 -2.96 19.05 11.77
N ILE A 141 -2.41 19.15 10.55
CA ILE A 141 -3.20 19.34 9.33
C ILE A 141 -4.12 18.14 9.11
N ALA A 142 -3.60 16.92 9.21
CA ALA A 142 -4.36 15.68 9.07
C ALA A 142 -5.50 15.60 10.09
N GLY A 143 -5.25 15.99 11.34
CA GLY A 143 -6.25 16.06 12.40
C GLY A 143 -7.35 17.08 12.11
N HIS A 144 -7.00 18.26 11.59
CA HIS A 144 -7.97 19.30 11.20
C HIS A 144 -8.87 18.85 10.04
N PHE A 145 -8.33 18.18 9.05
CA PHE A 145 -9.08 17.67 7.90
C PHE A 145 -9.69 16.28 8.12
N HIS A 146 -9.38 15.63 9.24
CA HIS A 146 -9.82 14.28 9.59
C HIS A 146 -9.43 13.24 8.52
N VAL A 147 -8.19 13.24 8.12
CA VAL A 147 -7.61 12.33 7.12
C VAL A 147 -6.41 11.57 7.71
N PRO A 148 -6.05 10.39 7.17
CA PRO A 148 -4.87 9.66 7.59
C PRO A 148 -3.57 10.27 7.04
N VAL A 149 -2.45 9.83 7.63
CA VAL A 149 -1.09 10.13 7.16
C VAL A 149 -0.36 8.82 6.84
N LEU A 150 0.19 8.68 5.63
CA LEU A 150 1.05 7.56 5.24
C LEU A 150 2.51 8.01 5.27
N LEU A 151 3.37 7.24 5.98
CA LEU A 151 4.78 7.57 6.18
C LEU A 151 5.69 6.43 5.71
N HIS A 152 6.72 6.80 4.96
CA HIS A 152 7.81 5.92 4.56
C HIS A 152 8.93 5.94 5.62
N PHE A 153 9.13 4.84 6.34
CA PHE A 153 10.20 4.72 7.32
C PHE A 153 11.41 3.99 6.73
N GLN A 154 12.51 4.70 6.56
CA GLN A 154 13.78 4.12 6.11
C GLN A 154 14.94 4.64 6.97
N HIS A 155 15.66 3.71 7.60
CA HIS A 155 16.80 4.01 8.46
C HIS A 155 17.82 4.91 7.76
N ASN A 156 18.27 5.94 8.46
CA ASN A 156 19.23 6.95 7.99
C ASN A 156 18.82 7.71 6.71
N LYS A 157 17.57 7.58 6.23
CA LYS A 157 17.15 8.25 5.00
C LYS A 157 15.84 9.03 5.14
N TYR A 158 14.75 8.37 5.51
CA TYR A 158 13.41 8.99 5.55
C TYR A 158 12.70 8.68 6.86
N ASN A 159 12.03 9.69 7.41
CA ASN A 159 11.33 9.61 8.70
C ASN A 159 12.15 8.82 9.71
N THR A 160 13.40 9.31 9.93
CA THR A 160 14.41 8.63 10.72
C THR A 160 14.02 8.50 12.18
N ASN A 161 14.79 7.76 12.97
CA ASN A 161 14.53 7.53 14.40
C ASN A 161 13.18 6.85 14.71
N TYR A 162 12.78 5.90 13.86
CA TYR A 162 11.50 5.21 13.91
C TYR A 162 11.06 4.73 15.30
N LEU A 163 12.01 4.27 16.14
CA LEU A 163 11.71 3.81 17.51
C LEU A 163 11.13 4.91 18.45
N ARG A 164 11.08 6.16 17.99
CA ARG A 164 10.46 7.27 18.72
C ARG A 164 9.05 7.61 18.21
N PHE A 165 8.53 6.92 17.19
CA PHE A 165 7.27 7.26 16.53
C PHE A 165 6.04 7.13 17.45
N HIS A 166 6.11 6.32 18.50
CA HIS A 166 5.08 6.24 19.53
C HIS A 166 4.69 7.62 20.10
N LYS A 167 5.62 8.56 20.20
CA LYS A 167 5.36 9.94 20.68
C LYS A 167 4.33 10.69 19.82
N ILE A 168 4.40 10.47 18.49
CA ILE A 168 3.43 11.07 17.55
C ILE A 168 2.07 10.39 17.69
N LEU A 169 2.03 9.06 17.83
CA LEU A 169 0.77 8.33 18.05
C LEU A 169 0.07 8.78 19.31
N GLU A 170 0.80 8.97 20.40
CA GLU A 170 0.30 9.46 21.69
C GLU A 170 -0.16 10.92 21.63
N LYS A 171 0.60 11.78 20.97
CA LYS A 171 0.30 13.21 20.85
C LYS A 171 -0.91 13.50 19.95
N TYR A 172 -1.12 12.66 18.92
CA TYR A 172 -2.19 12.83 17.94
C TYR A 172 -3.12 11.59 17.85
N PRO A 173 -3.80 11.21 18.96
CA PRO A 173 -4.54 9.94 19.04
C PRO A 173 -5.76 9.86 18.11
N LYS A 174 -6.21 11.01 17.55
CA LYS A 174 -7.33 11.08 16.61
C LYS A 174 -6.91 11.05 15.13
N VAL A 175 -5.60 11.04 14.85
CA VAL A 175 -5.05 10.92 13.50
C VAL A 175 -4.64 9.48 13.27
N ASN A 176 -5.10 8.87 12.20
CA ASN A 176 -4.65 7.55 11.79
C ASN A 176 -3.33 7.67 11.02
N PHE A 177 -2.35 6.87 11.39
CA PHE A 177 -1.06 6.79 10.74
C PHE A 177 -0.89 5.43 10.07
N ILE A 178 -0.38 5.42 8.85
CA ILE A 178 -0.15 4.23 8.05
C ILE A 178 1.36 4.11 7.84
N GLY A 179 1.98 3.10 8.43
CA GLY A 179 3.41 2.86 8.31
C GLY A 179 3.74 1.99 7.11
N HIS A 180 4.82 2.34 6.44
CA HIS A 180 5.30 1.70 5.23
C HIS A 180 6.83 1.61 5.22
N ALA A 181 7.37 0.77 4.33
CA ALA A 181 8.77 0.63 3.93
C ALA A 181 9.67 -0.20 4.88
N GLN A 182 10.95 -0.16 4.58
CA GLN A 182 11.92 -1.16 5.05
C GLN A 182 12.07 -1.19 6.57
N THR A 183 12.21 -0.01 7.19
CA THR A 183 12.38 0.07 8.64
C THR A 183 11.11 -0.30 9.38
N PHE A 184 9.94 0.09 8.86
CA PHE A 184 8.66 -0.32 9.42
C PHE A 184 8.56 -1.86 9.41
N TRP A 185 8.76 -2.50 8.27
CA TRP A 185 8.62 -3.94 8.10
C TRP A 185 9.80 -4.75 8.67
N GLY A 186 10.99 -4.17 8.76
CA GLY A 186 12.12 -4.78 9.46
C GLY A 186 11.81 -4.99 10.94
N ASN A 187 11.22 -3.99 11.58
CA ASN A 187 10.93 -3.93 13.01
C ASN A 187 9.70 -4.76 13.47
N ILE A 188 9.12 -5.63 12.65
CA ILE A 188 8.27 -6.74 13.14
C ILE A 188 9.10 -7.74 13.95
N ASP A 189 10.40 -7.79 13.71
CA ASP A 189 11.39 -8.59 14.40
C ASP A 189 11.96 -7.83 15.61
N LYS A 190 11.94 -8.48 16.79
CA LYS A 190 12.48 -7.90 18.01
C LYS A 190 13.99 -7.64 17.93
N ASP A 191 14.70 -8.50 17.20
CA ASP A 191 16.15 -8.47 17.09
C ASP A 191 16.62 -7.81 15.76
N HIS A 192 15.76 -6.98 15.16
CA HIS A 192 16.05 -6.31 13.90
C HIS A 192 17.25 -5.37 13.99
N VAL A 193 18.20 -5.54 13.05
CA VAL A 193 19.34 -4.65 12.83
C VAL A 193 18.92 -3.58 11.85
N GLN A 194 18.91 -2.31 12.28
CA GLN A 194 18.30 -1.18 11.53
C GLN A 194 18.94 -0.93 10.17
N GLU A 195 20.24 -1.23 10.01
CA GLU A 195 20.98 -1.11 8.75
C GLU A 195 20.57 -2.16 7.71
N THR A 196 19.92 -3.24 8.14
CA THR A 196 19.50 -4.32 7.25
C THR A 196 18.10 -4.05 6.71
N LEU A 197 18.01 -3.37 5.56
CA LEU A 197 16.74 -2.93 4.98
C LEU A 197 15.82 -4.09 4.54
N TYR A 198 16.39 -5.21 4.08
CA TYR A 198 15.66 -6.42 3.66
C TYR A 198 16.20 -7.65 4.39
N PRO A 199 15.87 -7.84 5.68
CA PRO A 199 16.35 -8.99 6.44
C PRO A 199 15.81 -10.30 5.87
N LYS A 200 16.67 -11.35 5.91
CA LYS A 200 16.33 -12.70 5.43
C LYS A 200 16.19 -13.72 6.56
N SER A 201 16.53 -13.32 7.79
CA SER A 201 16.39 -14.18 8.97
C SER A 201 14.94 -14.40 9.34
N ARG A 202 14.67 -15.47 10.08
CA ARG A 202 13.40 -15.68 10.76
C ARG A 202 13.11 -14.53 11.72
N VAL A 203 11.83 -14.30 11.98
CA VAL A 203 11.36 -13.21 12.84
C VAL A 203 11.34 -13.68 14.31
N VAL A 204 12.01 -12.95 15.18
CA VAL A 204 11.81 -13.08 16.62
C VAL A 204 10.60 -12.23 17.01
N PRO A 205 9.50 -12.84 17.53
CA PRO A 205 8.25 -12.12 17.82
C PRO A 205 8.41 -10.98 18.83
N GLY A 206 7.54 -9.98 18.73
CA GLY A 206 7.49 -8.86 19.68
C GLY A 206 8.36 -7.67 19.28
N GLY A 207 8.61 -7.49 17.98
CA GLY A 207 9.28 -6.33 17.42
C GLY A 207 8.50 -5.03 17.65
N TYR A 208 9.15 -3.90 17.37
CA TYR A 208 8.58 -2.58 17.67
C TYR A 208 7.32 -2.31 16.85
N THR A 209 7.31 -2.65 15.56
CA THR A 209 6.12 -2.53 14.70
C THR A 209 4.94 -3.37 15.19
N ASP A 210 5.21 -4.62 15.63
CA ASP A 210 4.18 -5.49 16.22
C ASP A 210 3.54 -4.83 17.46
N LYS A 211 4.36 -4.21 18.32
CA LYS A 211 3.88 -3.44 19.48
C LYS A 211 3.07 -2.22 19.07
N LEU A 212 3.55 -1.41 18.12
CA LEU A 212 2.80 -0.24 17.67
C LEU A 212 1.42 -0.61 17.10
N LEU A 213 1.34 -1.67 16.31
CA LEU A 213 0.06 -2.15 15.76
C LEU A 213 -0.87 -2.71 16.84
N SER A 214 -0.32 -3.30 17.92
CA SER A 214 -1.09 -3.85 19.04
C SER A 214 -1.59 -2.76 20.00
N ASP A 215 -0.71 -1.84 20.38
CA ASP A 215 -0.92 -0.93 21.50
C ASP A 215 -1.62 0.38 21.10
N TYR A 216 -1.45 0.80 19.83
CA TYR A 216 -1.99 2.09 19.37
C TYR A 216 -3.16 1.90 18.40
N PRO A 217 -4.39 2.33 18.75
CA PRO A 217 -5.58 2.19 17.90
C PRO A 217 -5.46 2.94 16.57
N ASN A 218 -4.64 3.98 16.52
CA ASN A 218 -4.42 4.87 15.38
C ASN A 218 -3.19 4.49 14.52
N MET A 219 -2.54 3.33 14.77
CA MET A 219 -1.45 2.81 13.92
C MET A 219 -1.96 1.72 12.99
N TYR A 220 -1.59 1.81 11.71
CA TYR A 220 -1.91 0.88 10.63
C TYR A 220 -0.64 0.52 9.84
N GLY A 221 -0.69 -0.55 9.06
CA GLY A 221 0.42 -1.00 8.22
C GLY A 221 0.02 -1.16 6.76
N ASP A 222 0.83 -0.63 5.86
CA ASP A 222 0.73 -0.77 4.40
C ASP A 222 1.68 -1.86 3.92
N LEU A 223 1.14 -2.95 3.37
CA LEU A 223 1.86 -4.16 2.93
C LEU A 223 2.53 -4.01 1.57
N SER A 224 2.61 -2.81 1.03
CA SER A 224 3.11 -2.54 -0.31
C SER A 224 4.62 -2.75 -0.49
N ALA A 225 5.03 -2.74 -1.75
CA ALA A 225 6.42 -2.86 -2.22
C ALA A 225 7.13 -4.18 -1.83
N GLY A 226 8.37 -4.28 -2.24
CA GLY A 226 9.25 -5.39 -1.85
C GLY A 226 9.48 -5.50 -0.34
N SER A 227 9.32 -4.43 0.43
CA SER A 227 9.49 -4.44 1.89
C SER A 227 8.35 -5.17 2.60
N GLY A 228 7.09 -4.90 2.22
CA GLY A 228 5.93 -5.63 2.72
C GLY A 228 5.97 -7.11 2.28
N LEU A 229 6.28 -7.36 1.01
CA LEU A 229 6.44 -8.72 0.49
C LEU A 229 7.54 -9.51 1.23
N ASN A 230 8.68 -8.87 1.51
CA ASN A 230 9.76 -9.47 2.30
C ASN A 230 9.30 -9.81 3.73
N ALA A 231 8.54 -8.95 4.39
CA ALA A 231 8.01 -9.21 5.72
C ALA A 231 7.12 -10.45 5.76
N LEU A 232 6.35 -10.70 4.69
CA LEU A 232 5.49 -11.87 4.57
C LEU A 232 6.27 -13.15 4.24
N ARG A 233 7.24 -13.08 3.34
CA ARG A 233 7.89 -14.27 2.76
C ARG A 233 9.11 -14.76 3.54
N ARG A 234 9.81 -13.89 4.31
CA ARG A 234 11.02 -14.31 5.03
C ARG A 234 10.78 -15.30 6.17
N ASP A 235 9.57 -15.32 6.72
CA ASP A 235 9.13 -16.27 7.76
C ASP A 235 7.61 -16.46 7.66
N GLU A 236 7.17 -17.44 6.89
CA GLU A 236 5.75 -17.66 6.60
C GLU A 236 4.93 -18.04 7.84
N ASP A 237 5.52 -18.80 8.77
CA ASP A 237 4.84 -19.21 10.02
C ASP A 237 4.51 -17.96 10.86
N HIS A 238 5.50 -17.07 11.03
CA HIS A 238 5.29 -15.79 11.69
C HIS A 238 4.29 -14.93 10.94
N ALA A 239 4.42 -14.82 9.61
CA ALA A 239 3.56 -13.98 8.78
C ALA A 239 2.07 -14.36 8.89
N ARG A 240 1.73 -15.64 8.86
CA ARG A 240 0.35 -16.15 9.04
C ARG A 240 -0.23 -15.70 10.39
N ALA A 241 0.51 -15.88 11.47
CA ALA A 241 0.09 -15.46 12.80
C ALA A 241 -0.04 -13.94 12.93
N PHE A 242 0.91 -13.19 12.34
CA PHE A 242 0.94 -11.72 12.32
C PHE A 242 -0.24 -11.13 11.52
N LEU A 243 -0.50 -11.65 10.32
CA LEU A 243 -1.64 -11.23 9.48
C LEU A 243 -2.98 -11.43 10.19
N LEU A 244 -3.17 -12.57 10.86
CA LEU A 244 -4.40 -12.85 11.59
C LEU A 244 -4.56 -11.94 12.83
N ARG A 245 -3.48 -11.73 13.59
CA ARG A 245 -3.46 -10.87 14.77
C ARG A 245 -3.77 -9.42 14.43
N HIS A 246 -3.16 -8.90 13.36
CA HIS A 246 -3.31 -7.52 12.93
C HIS A 246 -4.27 -7.32 11.77
N ARG A 247 -5.14 -8.29 11.45
CA ARG A 247 -6.05 -8.26 10.29
C ARG A 247 -6.84 -6.97 10.15
N LYS A 248 -7.15 -6.27 11.26
CA LYS A 248 -7.91 -5.00 11.27
C LYS A 248 -7.04 -3.75 11.18
N LYS A 249 -5.73 -3.93 11.03
CA LYS A 249 -4.73 -2.86 10.99
C LYS A 249 -3.92 -2.86 9.72
N LEU A 250 -3.90 -3.97 8.99
CA LEU A 250 -3.11 -4.14 7.78
C LEU A 250 -3.94 -3.80 6.54
N MET A 251 -3.32 -3.19 5.56
CA MET A 251 -3.94 -2.81 4.29
C MET A 251 -3.06 -3.28 3.14
N TYR A 252 -3.70 -3.75 2.08
CA TYR A 252 -3.03 -4.04 0.84
C TYR A 252 -2.65 -2.73 0.11
N GLY A 253 -1.43 -2.68 -0.42
CA GLY A 253 -0.93 -1.69 -1.35
C GLY A 253 0.05 -2.35 -2.31
N SER A 254 0.22 -1.83 -3.51
CA SER A 254 1.15 -2.38 -4.48
C SER A 254 2.51 -1.69 -4.46
N ASP A 255 2.56 -0.37 -4.47
CA ASP A 255 3.79 0.44 -4.65
C ASP A 255 4.69 -0.18 -5.72
N CYS A 256 4.10 -0.49 -6.86
CA CYS A 256 4.70 -1.24 -7.94
C CYS A 256 4.90 -0.35 -9.16
N ASP A 257 6.10 -0.34 -9.72
CA ASP A 257 6.48 0.36 -10.96
C ASP A 257 6.36 -0.50 -12.21
N ASP A 258 5.95 -1.77 -12.06
CA ASP A 258 5.70 -2.69 -13.17
C ASP A 258 4.64 -2.17 -14.15
N HIS A 259 4.79 -2.50 -15.43
CA HIS A 259 3.92 -2.02 -16.50
C HIS A 259 2.76 -2.98 -16.81
N VAL A 260 2.83 -4.23 -16.35
CA VAL A 260 1.91 -5.31 -16.77
C VAL A 260 0.87 -5.65 -15.70
N GLY A 261 1.26 -5.66 -14.43
CA GLY A 261 0.38 -6.02 -13.31
C GLY A 261 0.31 -7.53 -13.04
N THR A 262 1.22 -8.32 -13.58
CA THR A 262 1.28 -9.78 -13.36
C THR A 262 2.72 -10.29 -13.30
N GLY A 263 2.89 -11.47 -12.70
CA GLY A 263 4.18 -12.16 -12.65
C GLY A 263 5.12 -11.65 -11.57
N SER A 264 6.32 -12.21 -11.54
CA SER A 264 7.30 -12.01 -10.46
C SER A 264 7.96 -10.62 -10.45
N THR A 265 7.80 -9.83 -11.50
CA THR A 265 8.29 -8.44 -11.57
C THR A 265 7.34 -7.46 -10.90
N CYS A 266 6.05 -7.81 -10.80
CA CYS A 266 5.05 -6.99 -10.14
C CYS A 266 4.94 -7.34 -8.64
N SER A 267 5.56 -6.54 -7.77
CA SER A 267 5.50 -6.71 -6.31
C SER A 267 4.06 -6.69 -5.78
N GLY A 268 3.18 -5.93 -6.41
CA GLY A 268 1.76 -5.86 -6.07
C GLY A 268 1.02 -7.17 -6.31
N SER A 269 1.17 -7.77 -7.51
CA SER A 269 0.54 -9.06 -7.82
C SER A 269 1.12 -10.19 -6.97
N GLU A 270 2.41 -10.16 -6.70
CA GLU A 270 3.07 -11.11 -5.79
C GLU A 270 2.58 -10.98 -4.34
N CYS A 271 2.33 -9.76 -3.87
CA CYS A 271 1.75 -9.52 -2.55
C CYS A 271 0.32 -10.06 -2.47
N LEU A 272 -0.53 -9.81 -3.48
CA LEU A 272 -1.89 -10.38 -3.56
C LEU A 272 -1.87 -11.91 -3.52
N ALA A 273 -1.06 -12.54 -4.37
CA ALA A 273 -0.92 -14.00 -4.38
C ALA A 273 -0.46 -14.55 -3.01
N THR A 274 0.46 -13.85 -2.34
CA THR A 274 0.95 -14.21 -1.01
C THR A 274 -0.15 -14.09 0.06
N LEU A 275 -0.94 -13.01 0.05
CA LEU A 275 -2.05 -12.81 0.98
C LEU A 275 -3.12 -13.89 0.81
N HIS A 276 -3.51 -14.22 -0.43
CA HIS A 276 -4.46 -15.31 -0.73
C HIS A 276 -3.96 -16.68 -0.25
N ALA A 277 -2.66 -16.95 -0.39
CA ALA A 277 -2.07 -18.21 0.07
C ALA A 277 -1.94 -18.30 1.60
N MET A 278 -1.77 -17.18 2.30
CA MET A 278 -1.51 -17.15 3.73
C MET A 278 -2.76 -16.95 4.58
N VAL A 279 -3.76 -16.19 4.11
CA VAL A 279 -4.95 -15.81 4.88
C VAL A 279 -6.14 -16.66 4.44
N THR A 280 -6.42 -17.75 5.14
CA THR A 280 -7.51 -18.66 4.85
C THR A 280 -8.89 -18.19 5.39
N ASP A 281 -8.89 -17.30 6.39
CA ASP A 281 -10.12 -16.65 6.89
C ASP A 281 -10.55 -15.57 5.89
N ARG A 282 -11.64 -15.81 5.17
CA ARG A 282 -12.20 -14.89 4.17
C ARG A 282 -12.52 -13.50 4.72
N ARG A 283 -12.95 -13.39 5.99
CA ARG A 283 -13.23 -12.07 6.61
C ARG A 283 -11.94 -11.32 6.91
N ALA A 284 -10.91 -12.02 7.39
CA ALA A 284 -9.61 -11.42 7.62
C ALA A 284 -8.99 -10.94 6.29
N LEU A 285 -9.09 -11.73 5.23
CA LEU A 285 -8.62 -11.36 3.90
C LEU A 285 -9.37 -10.12 3.37
N ALA A 286 -10.69 -10.10 3.44
CA ALA A 286 -11.51 -8.96 3.02
C ALA A 286 -11.22 -7.68 3.85
N ASP A 287 -10.93 -7.82 5.16
CA ASP A 287 -10.49 -6.70 5.99
C ASP A 287 -9.18 -6.11 5.46
N ILE A 288 -8.18 -6.93 5.11
CA ILE A 288 -6.86 -6.52 4.62
C ILE A 288 -6.95 -5.94 3.20
N LEU A 289 -7.69 -6.60 2.31
CA LEU A 289 -7.79 -6.20 0.90
C LEU A 289 -8.59 -4.91 0.69
N ALA A 290 -9.60 -4.63 1.53
CA ALA A 290 -10.44 -3.45 1.33
C ALA A 290 -11.03 -2.85 2.62
N GLY A 291 -11.47 -3.68 3.57
CA GLY A 291 -12.26 -3.23 4.71
C GLY A 291 -11.55 -2.21 5.58
N ASN A 292 -10.25 -2.40 5.85
CA ASN A 292 -9.46 -1.47 6.65
C ASN A 292 -9.25 -0.14 5.93
N ALA A 293 -8.89 -0.18 4.65
CA ALA A 293 -8.72 1.02 3.83
C ALA A 293 -10.01 1.86 3.81
N ARG A 294 -11.17 1.25 3.60
CA ARG A 294 -12.47 1.94 3.62
C ARG A 294 -12.82 2.57 4.96
N ARG A 295 -12.42 1.95 6.09
CA ARG A 295 -12.64 2.54 7.42
C ARG A 295 -11.75 3.74 7.71
N VAL A 296 -10.54 3.77 7.17
CA VAL A 296 -9.51 4.77 7.48
C VAL A 296 -9.49 5.90 6.46
N ILE A 297 -9.77 5.62 5.19
CA ILE A 297 -9.65 6.55 4.07
C ILE A 297 -11.04 6.89 3.54
N ARG A 298 -11.56 8.08 3.89
CA ARG A 298 -12.95 8.48 3.61
C ARG A 298 -13.35 8.42 2.13
N GLY A 299 -12.46 8.76 1.22
CA GLY A 299 -12.71 8.75 -0.23
C GLY A 299 -13.02 7.36 -0.81
N LEU A 300 -12.82 6.29 -0.02
CA LEU A 300 -13.07 4.90 -0.41
C LEU A 300 -14.44 4.36 0.06
N MET A 301 -15.15 5.12 0.89
CA MET A 301 -16.51 4.76 1.28
C MET A 301 -17.44 4.98 0.08
N MET A 302 -18.04 3.93 -0.42
CA MET A 302 -19.14 3.95 -1.39
C MET A 302 -20.47 3.87 -0.67
#